data_7fbd9b82fe38b00782b2f0b0f74ee0ca
#
_entry.id   7fbd9b82fe38b00782b2f0b0f74ee0ca
#
_cell.length_a   1.000
_cell.length_b   1.000
_cell.length_c   1.000
_cell.angle_alpha   90.00
_cell.angle_beta   90.00
_cell.angle_gamma   90.00
#
_symmetry.space_group_name_H-M   'P 1'
#
loop_
_entity.id
_entity.type
_entity.pdbx_description
1 polymer ?
#
loop_
_entity_poly.entity_id
_entity_poly.type
_entity_poly.pdbx_seq_one_letter_code
_entity_poly.pdbx_strand_id
1 'polypeptide(L)' 'MKKDVHPENYRYVVFQDLSCDYSFLTRSTVETKETIKWEDGNEYPLYKLEISNKS' A
#
# COMPACT_ATOMS: atom_id res chain seq x y z
N MET A 1 17.55 -0.59 18.35
CA MET A 1 17.27 -0.76 18.15
C MET A 1 16.33 -0.81 17.95
N LYS A 2 15.72 -0.97 17.78
CA LYS A 2 15.05 -1.11 17.68
C LYS A 2 14.22 -1.08 17.15
N LYS A 3 13.77 -1.26 16.57
CA LYS A 3 13.09 -1.25 16.08
C LYS A 3 11.93 -1.56 16.43
N ASP A 4 11.28 -1.41 16.46
CA ASP A 4 10.28 -1.66 16.92
C ASP A 4 9.18 -1.78 16.08
N VAL A 5 9.07 -2.63 15.24
CA VAL A 5 8.02 -2.87 14.38
C VAL A 5 7.03 -3.67 15.09
N HIS A 6 5.95 -3.06 15.45
CA HIS A 6 4.92 -3.80 16.13
C HIS A 6 4.00 -4.39 15.11
N PRO A 7 3.60 -5.62 15.24
CA PRO A 7 2.70 -6.24 14.28
C PRO A 7 1.37 -5.51 14.16
N GLU A 8 0.94 -4.88 15.20
CA GLU A 8 -0.31 -4.19 15.12
C GLU A 8 -0.21 -2.94 14.30
N ASN A 9 0.98 -2.51 13.95
CA ASN A 9 1.10 -1.37 13.06
C ASN A 9 0.97 -1.81 11.61
N TYR A 10 1.05 -3.09 11.33
CA TYR A 10 0.91 -3.56 9.98
C TYR A 10 -0.56 -3.69 9.64
N ARG A 11 -0.96 -3.27 8.48
CA ARG A 11 -2.31 -3.45 8.04
C ARG A 11 -2.28 -3.63 6.55
N TYR A 12 -3.37 -4.12 6.00
CA TYR A 12 -3.42 -4.38 4.57
C TYR A 12 -3.49 -3.06 3.82
N VAL A 13 -2.66 -2.92 2.85
CA VAL A 13 -2.58 -1.74 2.03
C VAL A 13 -2.52 -2.20 0.58
N VAL A 14 -3.27 -1.55 -0.29
CA VAL A 14 -3.26 -1.89 -1.70
C VAL A 14 -2.21 -1.00 -2.36
N PHE A 15 -1.19 -1.63 -2.95
CA PHE A 15 -0.16 -0.91 -3.65
C PHE A 15 -0.51 -0.97 -5.12
N GLN A 16 -0.58 0.17 -5.76
CA GLN A 16 -0.88 0.23 -7.18
C GLN A 16 0.32 0.76 -7.92
N ASP A 17 0.83 -0.03 -8.85
CA ASP A 17 1.98 0.34 -9.62
C ASP A 17 1.49 1.02 -10.87
N LEU A 18 1.67 2.31 -10.98
CA LEU A 18 1.19 3.06 -12.11
C LEU A 18 1.97 2.76 -13.36
N SER A 19 3.17 2.28 -13.19
CA SER A 19 3.99 1.97 -14.34
C SER A 19 3.44 0.76 -15.08
N CYS A 20 2.98 -0.22 -14.37
CA CYS A 20 2.44 -1.42 -14.98
C CYS A 20 0.96 -1.54 -14.80
N ASP A 21 0.33 -0.59 -14.17
CA ASP A 21 -1.09 -0.64 -13.93
C ASP A 21 -1.44 -1.92 -13.18
N TYR A 22 -0.62 -2.29 -12.23
CA TYR A 22 -0.81 -3.52 -11.47
C TYR A 22 -1.01 -3.17 -10.01
N SER A 23 -1.98 -3.78 -9.39
CA SER A 23 -2.22 -3.52 -7.98
C SER A 23 -2.23 -4.83 -7.23
N PHE A 24 -1.82 -4.78 -5.98
CA PHE A 24 -1.79 -5.97 -5.16
C PHE A 24 -1.98 -5.57 -3.70
N LEU A 25 -2.46 -6.50 -2.92
CA LEU A 25 -2.74 -6.27 -1.52
C LEU A 25 -1.63 -6.87 -0.69
N THR A 26 -1.08 -6.08 0.20
CA THR A 26 -0.02 -6.57 1.06
C THR A 26 -0.12 -5.83 2.39
N ARG A 27 0.60 -6.26 3.38
CA ARG A 27 0.58 -5.60 4.67
C ARG A 27 1.75 -4.65 4.77
N SER A 28 1.50 -3.47 5.28
CA SER A 28 2.53 -2.47 5.37
C SER A 28 2.17 -1.47 6.46
N THR A 29 3.15 -0.72 6.90
CA THR A 29 2.92 0.32 7.88
C THR A 29 2.80 1.68 7.22
N VAL A 30 2.79 1.74 5.90
CA VAL A 30 2.75 3.00 5.21
C VAL A 30 1.38 3.65 5.44
N GLU A 31 1.37 4.96 5.47
CA GLU A 31 0.15 5.69 5.66
C GLU A 31 -0.24 6.35 4.36
N THR A 32 -1.50 6.35 4.04
CA THR A 32 -1.95 6.96 2.83
C THR A 32 -3.27 7.63 3.08
N LYS A 33 -3.61 8.63 2.29
CA LYS A 33 -4.83 9.34 2.46
C LYS A 33 -5.92 8.78 1.60
N GLU A 34 -5.62 7.89 0.70
CA GLU A 34 -6.62 7.38 -0.21
C GLU A 34 -6.99 5.96 0.16
N THR A 35 -8.17 5.59 -0.20
CA THR A 35 -8.62 4.23 0.05
C THR A 35 -9.26 3.71 -1.22
N ILE A 36 -9.36 2.40 -1.32
CA ILE A 36 -9.93 1.77 -2.48
C ILE A 36 -10.73 0.58 -2.01
N LYS A 37 -11.79 0.30 -2.71
CA LYS A 37 -12.57 -0.87 -2.37
C LYS A 37 -11.99 -2.05 -3.11
N TRP A 38 -11.52 -3.01 -2.38
CA TRP A 38 -10.87 -4.16 -2.99
C TRP A 38 -11.92 -5.14 -3.52
N GLU A 39 -11.46 -6.07 -4.27
CA GLU A 39 -12.39 -6.98 -4.92
C GLU A 39 -13.12 -7.88 -3.91
N ASP A 40 -12.63 -8.00 -2.72
CA ASP A 40 -13.34 -8.81 -1.74
C ASP A 40 -14.44 -8.01 -1.05
N GLY A 41 -14.61 -6.73 -1.38
CA GLY A 41 -15.66 -5.93 -0.80
C GLY A 41 -15.23 -5.05 0.35
N ASN A 42 -14.01 -5.18 0.80
CA ASN A 42 -13.54 -4.36 1.90
C ASN A 42 -12.77 -3.17 1.38
N GLU A 43 -12.69 -2.15 2.18
CA GLU A 43 -11.99 -0.95 1.80
C GLU A 43 -10.62 -0.92 2.45
N TYR A 44 -9.60 -0.69 1.68
CA TYR A 44 -8.24 -0.68 2.18
C TYR A 44 -7.56 0.61 1.74
N PRO A 45 -6.54 1.06 2.46
CA PRO A 45 -5.78 2.23 2.03
C PRO A 45 -5.06 1.95 0.73
N LEU A 46 -5.02 2.94 -0.12
CA LEU A 46 -4.40 2.79 -1.44
C LEU A 46 -3.14 3.63 -1.48
N TYR A 47 -2.05 3.01 -1.88
CA TYR A 47 -0.78 3.70 -2.01
C TYR A 47 -0.32 3.53 -3.44
N LYS A 48 -0.13 4.63 -4.13
CA LYS A 48 0.28 4.58 -5.53
C LYS A 48 1.78 4.65 -5.64
N LEU A 49 2.34 3.71 -6.36
CA LEU A 49 3.77 3.67 -6.58
C LEU A 49 4.07 4.29 -7.92
N GLU A 50 4.78 5.38 -7.89
CA GLU A 50 5.10 6.04 -9.12
C GLU A 50 6.59 6.04 -9.29
N ILE A 51 7.11 5.18 -10.05
CA ILE A 51 8.53 5.08 -10.26
C ILE A 51 8.93 5.93 -11.40
N SER A 52 9.37 7.09 -11.13
CA SER A 52 9.77 7.98 -12.12
C SER A 52 11.18 7.83 -12.40
N ASN A 53 11.56 7.18 -13.34
CA ASN A 53 12.85 6.98 -13.65
C ASN A 53 13.41 8.05 -14.37
N LYS A 54 13.42 9.14 -14.11
CA LYS A 54 13.91 10.10 -14.80
C LYS A 54 15.13 10.32 -14.70
N SER A 55 15.74 10.22 -15.04
CA SER A 55 17.08 10.42 -14.88
C SER A 55 17.62 11.55 -15.35
#